data_ad75b1626146121262619ed419b05537
#
_entry.id   ad75b1626146121262619ed419b05537
#
_cell.length_a   1.000
_cell.length_b   1.000
_cell.length_c   1.000
_cell.angle_alpha   90.00
_cell.angle_beta   90.00
_cell.angle_gamma   90.00
#
_symmetry.space_group_name_H-M   'P 1'
#
loop_
_entity.id
_entity.type
_entity.pdbx_description
1 polymer ?
#
loop_
_entity_poly.entity_id
_entity_poly.type
_entity_poly.pdbx_seq_one_letter_code
_entity_poly.pdbx_strand_id
1 'polypeptide(L)'
;MCGIVGYIGKRKAYPILIKGLKRLEYRGYDSAGVAIISDDQQLNVYKTKGKVSDLENFVTQKDISGTIGIAHTRWATHGEPCSANAHPHYSSSEKLALIHNGIIENYAVLKEKLQDKGYIFKSSTDTEVLVQLIEYMKVTNQVSLLTAVQLALGEVIGAYAIAILDKEHPDEIIAARKSSPLVVGIGENEFFLASDATPIVEYTDKVVYLEDGEIAVLNLGKELKVVNLNNVEMIPEIKKVELNLGQLEKGGYPHFMLKEIFEQPDCIHDCMRGRINVEADNVVLSAVIDHREKLLNAKRFIIVACGTSWHAGLIGKHLIESFCRIPVEVEYASEFRYRDPVIDGQDVVIAISQSGETADTLAAVELAKSRGAFIYGICNAIGSSIPRATHTGSYIHVGPEIGVASTKAFTGQVTVLAMLALTLAKAKGTIDEQHYLSIVQELNHIPEKMKEVLELNDTLAELSKTFTYAHNFIYLGRGYSYPVALEGALKLKEISYIHAEGYPAAEMKHGPIALIDAEMPVVVIATQNGLYEKVLSNIQEIKARKGKVIAFVTRGDIVISKIADCSIELPETIECLDPLITTVPLQLLAYHIAVCKGMDVDQPRNLAKSVTVE
;
A
#
# COMPACT_ATOMS: atom_id res chain seq x y z
N MET A 1 -9.36 0.05 -2.46
CA MET A 1 -9.76 -0.20 -1.05
C MET A 1 -10.68 0.92 -0.58
N CYS A 2 -11.63 0.62 0.28
CA CYS A 2 -12.59 1.60 0.80
C CYS A 2 -12.10 2.22 2.11
N GLY A 3 -12.58 3.42 2.46
CA GLY A 3 -12.30 4.08 3.73
C GLY A 3 -13.51 4.03 4.66
N ILE A 4 -13.33 3.51 5.88
CA ILE A 4 -14.31 3.56 6.96
C ILE A 4 -13.93 4.64 7.95
N VAL A 5 -14.89 5.46 8.37
CA VAL A 5 -14.76 6.38 9.52
C VAL A 5 -16.03 6.29 10.36
N GLY A 6 -15.89 6.20 11.67
CA GLY A 6 -16.98 6.27 12.63
C GLY A 6 -16.64 7.19 13.80
N TYR A 7 -17.65 7.80 14.38
CA TYR A 7 -17.50 8.65 15.54
C TYR A 7 -18.72 8.55 16.47
N ILE A 8 -18.45 8.44 17.74
CA ILE A 8 -19.43 8.60 18.79
C ILE A 8 -18.82 9.41 19.94
N GLY A 9 -19.48 10.49 20.37
CA GLY A 9 -18.96 11.35 21.41
C GLY A 9 -19.88 12.54 21.71
N LYS A 10 -19.28 13.64 22.18
CA LYS A 10 -20.00 14.88 22.52
C LYS A 10 -19.93 15.95 21.43
N ARG A 11 -19.02 15.79 20.46
CA ARG A 11 -18.84 16.74 19.36
C ARG A 11 -19.79 16.42 18.21
N LYS A 12 -20.04 17.39 17.33
CA LYS A 12 -20.78 17.13 16.08
C LYS A 12 -20.01 16.10 15.25
N ALA A 13 -20.70 15.03 14.84
CA ALA A 13 -20.07 13.89 14.14
C ALA A 13 -19.64 14.26 12.72
N TYR A 14 -20.47 14.98 11.97
CA TYR A 14 -20.25 15.26 10.55
C TYR A 14 -18.86 15.86 10.23
N PRO A 15 -18.37 16.93 10.91
CA PRO A 15 -17.05 17.49 10.61
C PRO A 15 -15.90 16.49 10.80
N ILE A 16 -16.01 15.63 11.82
CA ILE A 16 -15.01 14.61 12.14
C ILE A 16 -15.02 13.52 11.05
N LEU A 17 -16.21 13.06 10.67
CA LEU A 17 -16.40 12.03 9.65
C LEU A 17 -15.86 12.49 8.30
N ILE A 18 -16.22 13.68 7.83
CA ILE A 18 -15.78 14.21 6.55
C ILE A 18 -14.27 14.46 6.51
N LYS A 19 -13.71 15.02 7.60
CA LYS A 19 -12.26 15.21 7.70
C LYS A 19 -11.52 13.87 7.66
N GLY A 20 -12.07 12.86 8.33
CA GLY A 20 -11.55 11.50 8.31
C GLY A 20 -11.64 10.87 6.91
N LEU A 21 -12.78 11.02 6.22
CA LEU A 21 -12.92 10.53 4.83
C LEU A 21 -11.93 11.20 3.88
N LYS A 22 -11.70 12.51 3.98
CA LYS A 22 -10.69 13.22 3.17
C LYS A 22 -9.28 12.64 3.36
N ARG A 23 -8.95 12.21 4.57
CA ARG A 23 -7.68 11.55 4.87
C ARG A 23 -7.59 10.11 4.36
N LEU A 24 -8.73 9.47 4.11
CA LEU A 24 -8.82 8.11 3.55
C LEU A 24 -9.16 8.08 2.05
N GLU A 25 -9.33 9.24 1.42
CA GLU A 25 -9.78 9.31 0.02
C GLU A 25 -8.79 8.62 -0.93
N TYR A 26 -7.48 8.59 -0.60
CA TYR A 26 -6.48 7.83 -1.33
C TYR A 26 -6.77 6.30 -1.40
N ARG A 27 -7.62 5.80 -0.51
CA ARG A 27 -8.04 4.39 -0.48
C ARG A 27 -9.19 4.09 -1.44
N GLY A 28 -10.07 5.06 -1.71
CA GLY A 28 -11.20 4.89 -2.62
C GLY A 28 -11.94 6.21 -2.81
N TYR A 29 -12.37 6.51 -4.01
CA TYR A 29 -12.95 7.80 -4.42
C TYR A 29 -14.03 7.69 -5.50
N ASP A 30 -14.61 6.49 -5.69
CA ASP A 30 -15.67 6.26 -6.68
C ASP A 30 -17.01 6.77 -6.20
N SER A 31 -17.24 6.69 -4.90
CA SER A 31 -18.43 7.23 -4.23
C SER A 31 -18.14 7.46 -2.74
N ALA A 32 -18.90 8.37 -2.14
CA ALA A 32 -18.80 8.68 -0.72
C ALA A 32 -20.20 8.78 -0.09
N GLY A 33 -20.27 8.53 1.22
CA GLY A 33 -21.52 8.72 1.96
C GLY A 33 -21.34 8.70 3.47
N VAL A 34 -22.38 9.15 4.16
CA VAL A 34 -22.43 9.30 5.61
C VAL A 34 -23.80 8.89 6.13
N ALA A 35 -23.83 8.21 7.28
CA ALA A 35 -25.02 8.01 8.08
C ALA A 35 -24.84 8.68 9.45
N ILE A 36 -25.82 9.46 9.87
CA ILE A 36 -25.82 10.19 11.14
C ILE A 36 -27.16 9.98 11.82
N ILE A 37 -27.13 9.74 13.13
CA ILE A 37 -28.32 9.86 13.96
C ILE A 37 -28.38 11.31 14.40
N SER A 38 -29.37 12.05 13.89
CA SER A 38 -29.54 13.49 14.14
C SER A 38 -30.01 13.80 15.55
N ASP A 39 -29.98 15.06 15.93
CA ASP A 39 -30.39 15.53 17.26
C ASP A 39 -31.88 15.21 17.56
N ASP A 40 -32.72 15.03 16.52
CA ASP A 40 -34.12 14.59 16.59
C ASP A 40 -34.30 13.06 16.50
N GLN A 41 -33.20 12.30 16.68
CA GLN A 41 -33.15 10.84 16.65
C GLN A 41 -33.60 10.20 15.31
N GLN A 42 -33.44 10.90 14.20
CA GLN A 42 -33.61 10.31 12.88
C GLN A 42 -32.29 9.77 12.35
N LEU A 43 -32.34 8.62 11.73
CA LEU A 43 -31.20 8.04 11.02
C LEU A 43 -31.19 8.57 9.58
N ASN A 44 -30.27 9.49 9.30
CA ASN A 44 -30.12 10.15 8.00
C ASN A 44 -28.94 9.55 7.24
N VAL A 45 -29.16 9.06 6.03
CA VAL A 45 -28.12 8.56 5.13
C VAL A 45 -28.04 9.44 3.89
N TYR A 46 -26.84 9.98 3.65
CA TYR A 46 -26.52 10.80 2.48
C TYR A 46 -25.37 10.17 1.73
N LYS A 47 -25.52 9.93 0.44
CA LYS A 47 -24.50 9.28 -0.38
C LYS A 47 -24.57 9.71 -1.84
N THR A 48 -23.41 9.79 -2.47
CA THR A 48 -23.28 10.23 -3.86
C THR A 48 -22.14 9.50 -4.57
N LYS A 49 -22.22 9.45 -5.89
CA LYS A 49 -21.08 9.10 -6.75
C LYS A 49 -20.07 10.24 -6.72
N GLY A 50 -18.78 9.94 -6.75
CA GLY A 50 -17.68 10.89 -6.81
C GLY A 50 -16.90 11.02 -5.49
N LYS A 51 -16.11 12.07 -5.39
CA LYS A 51 -15.19 12.34 -4.27
C LYS A 51 -15.93 12.83 -3.02
N VAL A 52 -15.21 12.92 -1.91
CA VAL A 52 -15.76 13.48 -0.64
C VAL A 52 -16.25 14.91 -0.80
N SER A 53 -15.61 15.71 -1.67
CA SER A 53 -16.07 17.06 -2.01
C SER A 53 -17.47 17.09 -2.65
N ASP A 54 -17.82 16.06 -3.42
CA ASP A 54 -19.15 15.95 -4.03
C ASP A 54 -20.21 15.65 -2.97
N LEU A 55 -19.84 14.81 -1.97
CA LEU A 55 -20.70 14.56 -0.82
C LEU A 55 -20.91 15.83 0.03
N GLU A 56 -19.86 16.64 0.28
CA GLU A 56 -19.99 17.91 1.00
C GLU A 56 -20.97 18.86 0.30
N ASN A 57 -20.86 19.00 -1.03
CA ASN A 57 -21.77 19.79 -1.83
C ASN A 57 -23.21 19.28 -1.74
N PHE A 58 -23.38 17.95 -1.79
CA PHE A 58 -24.70 17.31 -1.77
C PHE A 58 -25.43 17.51 -0.43
N VAL A 59 -24.72 17.59 0.70
CA VAL A 59 -25.34 17.69 2.03
C VAL A 59 -25.46 19.12 2.54
N THR A 60 -25.08 20.16 1.77
CA THR A 60 -25.04 21.57 2.21
C THR A 60 -26.37 22.07 2.82
N GLN A 61 -27.51 21.50 2.39
CA GLN A 61 -28.85 21.87 2.86
C GLN A 61 -29.58 20.71 3.58
N LYS A 62 -28.83 19.71 4.02
CA LYS A 62 -29.39 18.52 4.69
C LYS A 62 -29.17 18.58 6.19
N ASP A 63 -29.98 17.85 6.94
CA ASP A 63 -29.77 17.70 8.36
C ASP A 63 -28.60 16.75 8.64
N ILE A 64 -27.48 17.34 9.04
CA ILE A 64 -26.23 16.68 9.44
C ILE A 64 -25.95 16.90 10.93
N SER A 65 -26.97 17.26 11.71
CA SER A 65 -26.87 17.37 13.16
C SER A 65 -26.63 15.99 13.80
N GLY A 66 -26.16 16.01 15.04
CA GLY A 66 -25.91 14.76 15.79
C GLY A 66 -24.46 14.53 16.14
N THR A 67 -24.26 13.63 17.09
CA THR A 67 -22.98 13.35 17.75
C THR A 67 -22.49 11.93 17.53
N ILE A 68 -23.25 11.14 16.75
CA ILE A 68 -22.92 9.76 16.35
C ILE A 68 -23.11 9.61 14.84
N GLY A 69 -22.17 8.92 14.20
CA GLY A 69 -22.27 8.64 12.77
C GLY A 69 -21.17 7.73 12.26
N ILE A 70 -21.41 7.23 11.05
CA ILE A 70 -20.47 6.43 10.27
C ILE A 70 -20.39 7.00 8.85
N ALA A 71 -19.22 6.89 8.21
CA ALA A 71 -18.98 7.41 6.89
C ALA A 71 -18.04 6.50 6.10
N HIS A 72 -18.15 6.58 4.78
CA HIS A 72 -17.47 5.65 3.89
C HIS A 72 -17.04 6.31 2.58
N THR A 73 -15.84 5.98 2.10
CA THR A 73 -15.42 6.17 0.71
C THR A 73 -15.29 4.81 0.04
N ARG A 74 -15.85 4.65 -1.15
CA ARG A 74 -15.92 3.37 -1.84
C ARG A 74 -14.95 3.30 -3.00
N TRP A 75 -14.30 2.14 -3.12
CA TRP A 75 -13.71 1.61 -4.33
C TRP A 75 -14.57 0.44 -4.79
N ALA A 76 -15.17 0.56 -5.98
CA ALA A 76 -16.16 -0.41 -6.45
C ALA A 76 -15.53 -1.77 -6.75
N THR A 77 -15.96 -2.81 -6.04
CA THR A 77 -15.65 -4.23 -6.30
C THR A 77 -16.86 -4.95 -6.89
N HIS A 78 -18.06 -4.72 -6.32
CA HIS A 78 -19.33 -5.27 -6.78
C HIS A 78 -20.32 -4.17 -7.14
N GLY A 79 -20.84 -4.19 -8.37
CA GLY A 79 -21.73 -3.16 -8.91
C GLY A 79 -20.99 -1.87 -9.30
N GLU A 80 -21.46 -1.24 -10.38
CA GLU A 80 -20.86 -0.02 -10.92
C GLU A 80 -20.90 1.16 -9.93
N PRO A 81 -20.00 2.13 -10.07
CA PRO A 81 -20.00 3.35 -9.26
C PRO A 81 -21.25 4.21 -9.56
N CYS A 82 -22.24 4.14 -8.66
CA CYS A 82 -23.45 4.97 -8.69
C CYS A 82 -23.92 5.25 -7.26
N SER A 83 -24.82 6.22 -7.09
CA SER A 83 -25.34 6.61 -5.77
C SER A 83 -26.10 5.48 -5.08
N ALA A 84 -26.77 4.59 -5.81
CA ALA A 84 -27.48 3.44 -5.23
C ALA A 84 -26.51 2.45 -4.56
N ASN A 85 -25.35 2.21 -5.20
CA ASN A 85 -24.32 1.29 -4.74
C ASN A 85 -23.33 1.92 -3.75
N ALA A 86 -23.39 3.23 -3.52
CA ALA A 86 -22.59 3.90 -2.50
C ALA A 86 -23.01 3.48 -1.08
N HIS A 87 -22.05 3.45 -0.16
CA HIS A 87 -22.32 3.23 1.28
C HIS A 87 -22.60 4.56 1.99
N PRO A 88 -23.33 4.55 3.11
CA PRO A 88 -23.95 3.44 3.83
C PRO A 88 -25.18 2.85 3.13
N HIS A 89 -25.53 1.60 3.49
CA HIS A 89 -26.79 0.96 3.10
C HIS A 89 -27.78 0.90 4.25
N TYR A 90 -29.05 1.18 3.97
CA TYR A 90 -30.16 0.98 4.89
C TYR A 90 -30.64 -0.47 4.90
N SER A 91 -31.14 -0.92 6.05
CA SER A 91 -32.02 -2.07 6.13
C SER A 91 -33.43 -1.76 5.56
N SER A 92 -34.26 -2.78 5.33
CA SER A 92 -35.61 -2.62 4.77
C SER A 92 -36.52 -1.72 5.60
N SER A 93 -36.38 -1.74 6.93
CA SER A 93 -37.14 -0.87 7.84
C SER A 93 -36.55 0.54 7.95
N GLU A 94 -35.39 0.80 7.34
CA GLU A 94 -34.61 2.03 7.47
C GLU A 94 -34.18 2.37 8.92
N LYS A 95 -34.17 1.35 9.80
CA LYS A 95 -33.73 1.48 11.21
C LYS A 95 -32.25 1.24 11.38
N LEU A 96 -31.62 0.47 10.50
CA LEU A 96 -30.18 0.17 10.51
C LEU A 96 -29.50 0.81 9.34
N ALA A 97 -28.27 1.33 9.56
CA ALA A 97 -27.37 1.77 8.49
C ALA A 97 -25.99 1.12 8.68
N LEU A 98 -25.46 0.53 7.60
CA LEU A 98 -24.21 -0.23 7.61
C LEU A 98 -23.25 0.24 6.54
N ILE A 99 -21.97 0.29 6.89
CA ILE A 99 -20.83 0.44 5.97
C ILE A 99 -19.95 -0.81 6.04
N HIS A 100 -19.29 -1.13 4.93
CA HIS A 100 -18.54 -2.37 4.78
C HIS A 100 -17.32 -2.18 3.88
N ASN A 101 -16.18 -2.70 4.32
CA ASN A 101 -14.98 -2.96 3.53
C ASN A 101 -14.79 -4.47 3.45
N GLY A 102 -14.67 -5.01 2.27
CA GLY A 102 -14.51 -6.45 2.07
C GLY A 102 -15.36 -6.99 0.93
N ILE A 103 -15.49 -8.30 0.88
CA ILE A 103 -16.34 -9.03 -0.06
C ILE A 103 -17.04 -10.17 0.69
N ILE A 104 -18.37 -10.24 0.57
CA ILE A 104 -19.18 -11.36 1.03
C ILE A 104 -19.32 -12.35 -0.11
N GLU A 105 -18.52 -13.40 -0.14
CA GLU A 105 -18.45 -14.35 -1.25
C GLU A 105 -19.77 -15.10 -1.49
N ASN A 106 -20.46 -15.46 -0.41
CA ASN A 106 -21.74 -16.17 -0.49
C ASN A 106 -22.97 -15.25 -0.57
N TYR A 107 -22.79 -13.95 -0.90
CA TYR A 107 -23.88 -12.96 -0.92
C TYR A 107 -25.05 -13.35 -1.82
N ALA A 108 -24.79 -14.01 -2.97
CA ALA A 108 -25.85 -14.39 -3.91
C ALA A 108 -26.84 -15.38 -3.28
N VAL A 109 -26.34 -16.40 -2.57
CA VAL A 109 -27.15 -17.39 -1.86
C VAL A 109 -27.94 -16.74 -0.71
N LEU A 110 -27.27 -15.85 0.05
CA LEU A 110 -27.94 -15.12 1.14
C LEU A 110 -29.02 -14.18 0.61
N LYS A 111 -28.78 -13.51 -0.53
CA LYS A 111 -29.76 -12.64 -1.20
C LYS A 111 -31.00 -13.39 -1.61
N GLU A 112 -30.87 -14.55 -2.26
CA GLU A 112 -31.99 -15.39 -2.68
C GLU A 112 -32.84 -15.80 -1.46
N LYS A 113 -32.21 -16.30 -0.40
CA LYS A 113 -32.90 -16.64 0.85
C LYS A 113 -33.67 -15.47 1.46
N LEU A 114 -33.13 -14.26 1.42
CA LEU A 114 -33.77 -13.06 1.94
C LEU A 114 -34.91 -12.59 1.03
N GLN A 115 -34.79 -12.72 -0.30
CA GLN A 115 -35.87 -12.44 -1.25
C GLN A 115 -37.07 -13.37 -1.02
N ASP A 116 -36.85 -14.66 -0.72
CA ASP A 116 -37.90 -15.61 -0.36
C ASP A 116 -38.63 -15.23 0.97
N LYS A 117 -37.95 -14.42 1.81
CA LYS A 117 -38.56 -13.84 3.04
C LYS A 117 -39.22 -12.47 2.80
N GLY A 118 -39.25 -11.99 1.56
CA GLY A 118 -39.89 -10.73 1.18
C GLY A 118 -38.99 -9.49 1.25
N TYR A 119 -37.68 -9.64 1.45
CA TYR A 119 -36.74 -8.51 1.40
C TYR A 119 -36.53 -8.01 -0.02
N ILE A 120 -36.56 -6.69 -0.19
CA ILE A 120 -36.37 -6.01 -1.48
C ILE A 120 -34.99 -5.32 -1.47
N PHE A 121 -34.23 -5.51 -2.53
CA PHE A 121 -32.90 -4.93 -2.70
C PHE A 121 -32.92 -3.74 -3.65
N LYS A 122 -32.33 -2.62 -3.22
CA LYS A 122 -32.24 -1.36 -3.98
C LYS A 122 -30.88 -1.20 -4.70
N SER A 123 -29.90 -2.03 -4.35
CA SER A 123 -28.53 -2.00 -4.91
C SER A 123 -28.10 -3.38 -5.42
N SER A 124 -26.96 -3.39 -6.10
CA SER A 124 -26.30 -4.62 -6.55
C SER A 124 -25.13 -5.03 -5.63
N THR A 125 -24.99 -4.41 -4.45
CA THR A 125 -23.88 -4.67 -3.54
C THR A 125 -24.15 -5.84 -2.60
N ASP A 126 -23.09 -6.55 -2.25
CA ASP A 126 -23.06 -7.56 -1.19
C ASP A 126 -23.32 -6.95 0.20
N THR A 127 -22.96 -5.69 0.40
CA THR A 127 -23.16 -4.93 1.64
C THR A 127 -24.64 -4.75 1.98
N GLU A 128 -25.50 -4.50 0.99
CA GLU A 128 -26.95 -4.43 1.24
C GLU A 128 -27.49 -5.78 1.70
N VAL A 129 -26.95 -6.88 1.16
CA VAL A 129 -27.33 -8.23 1.62
C VAL A 129 -26.99 -8.41 3.09
N LEU A 130 -25.83 -7.94 3.54
CA LEU A 130 -25.41 -8.06 4.93
C LEU A 130 -26.31 -7.26 5.89
N VAL A 131 -26.66 -6.00 5.58
CA VAL A 131 -27.53 -5.22 6.46
C VAL A 131 -28.96 -5.81 6.55
N GLN A 132 -29.45 -6.35 5.43
CA GLN A 132 -30.74 -7.06 5.42
C GLN A 132 -30.69 -8.35 6.24
N LEU A 133 -29.58 -9.10 6.18
CA LEU A 133 -29.38 -10.30 6.97
C LEU A 133 -29.34 -9.98 8.47
N ILE A 134 -28.64 -8.92 8.87
CA ILE A 134 -28.59 -8.47 10.27
C ILE A 134 -30.00 -8.08 10.76
N GLU A 135 -30.75 -7.33 9.97
CA GLU A 135 -32.13 -6.98 10.30
C GLU A 135 -33.03 -8.24 10.44
N TYR A 136 -32.91 -9.17 9.48
CA TYR A 136 -33.64 -10.44 9.53
C TYR A 136 -33.32 -11.21 10.81
N MET A 137 -32.05 -11.32 11.19
CA MET A 137 -31.64 -12.00 12.43
C MET A 137 -32.16 -11.27 13.68
N LYS A 138 -32.09 -9.91 13.70
CA LYS A 138 -32.59 -9.09 14.82
C LYS A 138 -34.10 -9.29 15.04
N VAL A 139 -34.90 -9.20 13.98
CA VAL A 139 -36.34 -9.24 14.04
C VAL A 139 -36.85 -10.66 14.30
N THR A 140 -36.35 -11.65 13.57
CA THR A 140 -36.83 -13.02 13.65
C THR A 140 -36.53 -13.66 15.01
N ASN A 141 -35.34 -13.40 15.56
CA ASN A 141 -34.92 -13.98 16.84
C ASN A 141 -35.23 -13.08 18.04
N GLN A 142 -35.73 -11.86 17.83
CA GLN A 142 -36.02 -10.86 18.88
C GLN A 142 -34.80 -10.61 19.81
N VAL A 143 -33.62 -10.43 19.21
CA VAL A 143 -32.36 -10.29 19.93
C VAL A 143 -31.78 -8.86 19.81
N SER A 144 -30.78 -8.56 20.64
CA SER A 144 -30.04 -7.30 20.57
C SER A 144 -29.31 -7.16 19.23
N LEU A 145 -28.91 -5.92 18.85
CA LEU A 145 -28.12 -5.67 17.64
C LEU A 145 -26.81 -6.45 17.66
N LEU A 146 -26.10 -6.49 18.79
CA LEU A 146 -24.87 -7.27 18.95
C LEU A 146 -25.09 -8.75 18.61
N THR A 147 -26.11 -9.37 19.19
CA THR A 147 -26.41 -10.79 18.92
C THR A 147 -26.83 -11.01 17.47
N ALA A 148 -27.59 -10.07 16.87
CA ALA A 148 -27.98 -10.15 15.47
C ALA A 148 -26.76 -10.08 14.53
N VAL A 149 -25.78 -9.21 14.83
CA VAL A 149 -24.51 -9.12 14.11
C VAL A 149 -23.73 -10.42 14.24
N GLN A 150 -23.61 -10.99 15.46
CA GLN A 150 -22.93 -12.28 15.68
C GLN A 150 -23.54 -13.40 14.85
N LEU A 151 -24.87 -13.52 14.86
CA LEU A 151 -25.59 -14.53 14.08
C LEU A 151 -25.42 -14.34 12.57
N ALA A 152 -25.53 -13.10 12.09
CA ALA A 152 -25.37 -12.79 10.67
C ALA A 152 -23.94 -13.08 10.19
N LEU A 153 -22.93 -12.67 10.95
CA LEU A 153 -21.53 -12.92 10.60
C LEU A 153 -21.12 -14.38 10.68
N GLY A 154 -21.84 -15.20 11.46
CA GLY A 154 -21.71 -16.65 11.46
C GLY A 154 -22.14 -17.33 10.14
N GLU A 155 -23.05 -16.71 9.38
CA GLU A 155 -23.53 -17.20 8.08
C GLU A 155 -22.68 -16.69 6.90
N VAL A 156 -21.80 -15.69 7.14
CA VAL A 156 -21.03 -15.00 6.10
C VAL A 156 -19.73 -15.73 5.81
N ILE A 157 -19.48 -15.96 4.51
CA ILE A 157 -18.18 -16.41 3.99
C ILE A 157 -17.54 -15.23 3.29
N GLY A 158 -16.28 -14.91 3.64
CA GLY A 158 -15.52 -13.81 3.03
C GLY A 158 -14.85 -12.91 4.04
N ALA A 159 -14.34 -11.77 3.54
CA ALA A 159 -13.64 -10.75 4.31
C ALA A 159 -14.58 -9.57 4.60
N TYR A 160 -14.51 -9.04 5.84
CA TYR A 160 -15.29 -7.87 6.21
C TYR A 160 -14.62 -7.00 7.27
N ALA A 161 -14.81 -5.70 7.14
CA ALA A 161 -14.76 -4.72 8.22
C ALA A 161 -16.05 -3.90 8.13
N ILE A 162 -16.87 -3.93 9.17
CA ILE A 162 -18.17 -3.27 9.19
C ILE A 162 -18.30 -2.29 10.35
N ALA A 163 -19.14 -1.27 10.13
CA ALA A 163 -19.71 -0.46 11.21
C ALA A 163 -21.21 -0.29 10.96
N ILE A 164 -22.00 -0.41 12.01
CA ILE A 164 -23.46 -0.35 11.95
C ILE A 164 -24.02 0.57 13.02
N LEU A 165 -25.03 1.36 12.60
CA LEU A 165 -25.87 2.20 13.47
C LEU A 165 -27.27 1.60 13.57
N ASP A 166 -27.88 1.75 14.74
CA ASP A 166 -29.27 1.41 14.99
C ASP A 166 -30.03 2.63 15.51
N LYS A 167 -31.06 3.07 14.77
CA LYS A 167 -31.92 4.17 15.18
C LYS A 167 -32.58 3.96 16.56
N GLU A 168 -32.83 2.70 16.94
CA GLU A 168 -33.44 2.35 18.23
C GLU A 168 -32.43 2.41 19.39
N HIS A 169 -31.11 2.42 19.07
CA HIS A 169 -30.02 2.51 20.04
C HIS A 169 -29.03 3.62 19.61
N PRO A 170 -29.42 4.90 19.76
CA PRO A 170 -28.67 6.05 19.20
C PRO A 170 -27.37 6.40 19.95
N ASP A 171 -27.01 5.64 20.97
CA ASP A 171 -25.82 5.79 21.80
C ASP A 171 -24.77 4.69 21.57
N GLU A 172 -24.93 3.89 20.49
CA GLU A 172 -24.08 2.73 20.23
C GLU A 172 -23.66 2.63 18.76
N ILE A 173 -22.38 2.28 18.53
CA ILE A 173 -21.87 1.78 17.24
C ILE A 173 -21.36 0.36 17.48
N ILE A 174 -21.77 -0.59 16.64
CA ILE A 174 -21.15 -1.91 16.60
C ILE A 174 -20.23 -1.99 15.38
N ALA A 175 -19.02 -2.49 15.59
CA ALA A 175 -18.02 -2.68 14.56
C ALA A 175 -17.44 -4.08 14.65
N ALA A 176 -17.22 -4.73 13.51
CA ALA A 176 -16.67 -6.09 13.46
C ALA A 176 -15.66 -6.22 12.32
N ARG A 177 -14.73 -7.16 12.50
CA ARG A 177 -13.66 -7.38 11.54
C ARG A 177 -13.38 -8.86 11.27
N LYS A 178 -13.06 -9.17 10.01
CA LYS A 178 -12.39 -10.39 9.54
C LYS A 178 -11.63 -10.07 8.25
N SER A 179 -10.32 -10.23 8.26
CA SER A 179 -9.36 -9.98 7.17
C SER A 179 -9.21 -8.52 6.72
N SER A 180 -10.27 -7.70 6.70
CA SER A 180 -10.17 -6.26 6.37
C SER A 180 -9.81 -5.42 7.60
N PRO A 181 -8.90 -4.42 7.53
CA PRO A 181 -8.42 -3.69 8.70
C PRO A 181 -9.49 -2.79 9.32
N LEU A 182 -9.51 -2.74 10.67
CA LEU A 182 -10.37 -1.87 11.45
C LEU A 182 -9.71 -1.48 12.78
N VAL A 183 -9.71 -0.19 13.09
CA VAL A 183 -9.04 0.40 14.25
C VAL A 183 -10.05 1.23 15.06
N VAL A 184 -10.04 1.04 16.38
CA VAL A 184 -10.81 1.85 17.32
C VAL A 184 -9.88 2.83 18.03
N GLY A 185 -10.16 4.14 17.98
CA GLY A 185 -9.49 5.16 18.77
C GLY A 185 -10.24 5.43 20.07
N ILE A 186 -9.51 5.54 21.17
CA ILE A 186 -10.07 5.79 22.51
C ILE A 186 -9.74 7.24 22.90
N GLY A 187 -10.74 8.11 22.88
CA GLY A 187 -10.66 9.48 23.33
C GLY A 187 -11.23 9.70 24.73
N GLU A 188 -11.30 10.94 25.17
CA GLU A 188 -11.91 11.30 26.45
C GLU A 188 -13.44 11.40 26.33
N ASN A 189 -14.15 10.35 26.77
CA ASN A 189 -15.60 10.17 26.61
C ASN A 189 -16.06 10.17 25.13
N GLU A 190 -15.26 9.62 24.25
CA GLU A 190 -15.58 9.49 22.85
C GLU A 190 -14.78 8.34 22.21
N PHE A 191 -15.32 7.78 21.14
CA PHE A 191 -14.65 6.76 20.34
C PHE A 191 -14.61 7.18 18.87
N PHE A 192 -13.53 6.75 18.23
CA PHE A 192 -13.32 6.88 16.81
C PHE A 192 -13.19 5.48 16.22
N LEU A 193 -13.66 5.30 15.01
CA LEU A 193 -13.48 4.09 14.23
C LEU A 193 -12.92 4.45 12.88
N ALA A 194 -11.93 3.70 12.39
CA ALA A 194 -11.41 3.91 11.05
C ALA A 194 -10.76 2.64 10.48
N SER A 195 -10.65 2.59 9.16
CA SER A 195 -9.95 1.50 8.46
C SER A 195 -8.42 1.58 8.58
N ASP A 196 -7.86 2.72 9.00
CA ASP A 196 -6.49 2.86 9.50
C ASP A 196 -6.42 4.00 10.54
N ALA A 197 -5.27 4.18 11.19
CA ALA A 197 -5.12 5.16 12.26
C ALA A 197 -5.08 6.63 11.78
N THR A 198 -4.88 6.90 10.50
CA THR A 198 -4.69 8.26 9.94
C THR A 198 -5.80 9.25 10.27
N PRO A 199 -7.11 8.90 10.21
CA PRO A 199 -8.19 9.79 10.65
C PRO A 199 -8.22 10.05 12.15
N ILE A 200 -7.66 9.15 12.95
CA ILE A 200 -7.81 9.11 14.42
C ILE A 200 -6.73 9.92 15.13
N VAL A 201 -5.50 9.96 14.61
CA VAL A 201 -4.31 10.50 15.29
C VAL A 201 -4.41 11.98 15.69
N GLU A 202 -5.30 12.74 15.07
CA GLU A 202 -5.56 14.13 15.47
C GLU A 202 -6.30 14.23 16.81
N TYR A 203 -7.03 13.20 17.17
CA TYR A 203 -7.95 13.20 18.29
C TYR A 203 -7.45 12.39 19.48
N THR A 204 -6.73 11.29 19.21
CA THR A 204 -6.15 10.42 20.22
C THR A 204 -4.98 9.62 19.66
N ASP A 205 -3.99 9.36 20.51
CA ASP A 205 -2.86 8.47 20.23
C ASP A 205 -3.10 7.03 20.72
N LYS A 206 -4.24 6.76 21.40
CA LYS A 206 -4.60 5.46 21.94
C LYS A 206 -5.51 4.72 20.98
N VAL A 207 -5.06 3.59 20.45
CA VAL A 207 -5.82 2.80 19.49
C VAL A 207 -5.84 1.32 19.87
N VAL A 208 -6.90 0.65 19.44
CA VAL A 208 -7.05 -0.81 19.45
C VAL A 208 -7.22 -1.28 18.02
N TYR A 209 -6.32 -2.14 17.56
CA TYR A 209 -6.47 -2.85 16.28
C TYR A 209 -7.28 -4.12 16.55
N LEU A 210 -8.47 -4.20 15.97
CA LEU A 210 -9.29 -5.40 16.11
C LEU A 210 -8.63 -6.59 15.41
N GLU A 211 -8.77 -7.77 16.01
CA GLU A 211 -8.35 -9.04 15.43
C GLU A 211 -9.50 -9.72 14.66
N ASP A 212 -9.18 -10.75 13.88
CA ASP A 212 -10.19 -11.47 13.09
C ASP A 212 -11.24 -12.16 13.98
N GLY A 213 -12.51 -11.89 13.68
CA GLY A 213 -13.64 -12.40 14.46
C GLY A 213 -13.98 -11.58 15.71
N GLU A 214 -13.29 -10.46 15.94
CA GLU A 214 -13.62 -9.53 17.03
C GLU A 214 -14.71 -8.54 16.62
N ILE A 215 -15.55 -8.22 17.61
CA ILE A 215 -16.64 -7.25 17.53
C ILE A 215 -16.45 -6.23 18.64
N ALA A 216 -16.29 -4.97 18.26
CA ALA A 216 -16.23 -3.85 19.19
C ALA A 216 -17.62 -3.22 19.37
N VAL A 217 -17.99 -2.96 20.61
CA VAL A 217 -19.19 -2.22 21.00
C VAL A 217 -18.75 -0.87 21.56
N LEU A 218 -18.97 0.17 20.80
CA LEU A 218 -18.64 1.57 21.14
C LEU A 218 -19.89 2.21 21.70
N ASN A 219 -19.96 2.38 23.02
CA ASN A 219 -21.13 2.94 23.68
C ASN A 219 -20.74 4.18 24.47
N LEU A 220 -21.48 5.28 24.25
CA LEU A 220 -21.18 6.55 24.88
C LEU A 220 -21.24 6.46 26.41
N GLY A 221 -20.18 6.88 27.08
CA GLY A 221 -20.06 6.87 28.54
C GLY A 221 -19.73 5.51 29.17
N LYS A 222 -19.44 4.49 28.37
CA LYS A 222 -18.95 3.19 28.84
C LYS A 222 -17.52 2.93 28.34
N GLU A 223 -16.84 1.97 28.95
CA GLU A 223 -15.56 1.48 28.44
C GLU A 223 -15.75 0.70 27.13
N LEU A 224 -14.68 0.68 26.31
CA LEU A 224 -14.66 -0.12 25.10
C LEU A 224 -14.86 -1.60 25.44
N LYS A 225 -15.89 -2.19 24.88
CA LYS A 225 -16.15 -3.62 25.00
C LYS A 225 -15.80 -4.31 23.69
N VAL A 226 -14.97 -5.36 23.75
CA VAL A 226 -14.64 -6.22 22.61
C VAL A 226 -15.09 -7.64 22.94
N VAL A 227 -15.80 -8.27 22.00
CA VAL A 227 -16.25 -9.66 22.12
C VAL A 227 -15.94 -10.41 20.82
N ASN A 228 -15.89 -11.73 20.88
CA ASN A 228 -15.80 -12.55 19.66
C ASN A 228 -17.19 -13.01 19.17
N LEU A 229 -17.23 -13.75 18.06
CA LEU A 229 -18.47 -14.29 17.50
C LEU A 229 -19.25 -15.21 18.47
N ASN A 230 -18.58 -15.80 19.46
CA ASN A 230 -19.19 -16.65 20.49
C ASN A 230 -19.57 -15.87 21.77
N ASN A 231 -19.58 -14.53 21.71
CA ASN A 231 -19.87 -13.64 22.83
C ASN A 231 -18.91 -13.77 24.03
N VAL A 232 -17.68 -14.24 23.78
CA VAL A 232 -16.62 -14.25 24.79
C VAL A 232 -15.97 -12.88 24.81
N GLU A 233 -15.87 -12.27 26.00
CA GLU A 233 -15.23 -10.96 26.16
C GLU A 233 -13.73 -11.07 26.02
N MET A 234 -13.16 -10.18 25.21
CA MET A 234 -11.73 -10.09 24.90
C MET A 234 -11.14 -8.87 25.61
N ILE A 235 -9.89 -8.97 26.02
CA ILE A 235 -9.17 -7.83 26.60
C ILE A 235 -8.39 -7.15 25.46
N PRO A 236 -8.80 -5.96 25.01
CA PRO A 236 -8.16 -5.31 23.89
C PRO A 236 -6.75 -4.78 24.26
N GLU A 237 -5.79 -4.99 23.39
CA GLU A 237 -4.44 -4.40 23.54
C GLU A 237 -4.47 -2.94 23.06
N ILE A 238 -4.33 -1.99 23.99
CA ILE A 238 -4.26 -0.56 23.67
C ILE A 238 -2.83 -0.23 23.23
N LYS A 239 -2.67 0.21 21.98
CA LYS A 239 -1.39 0.65 21.40
C LYS A 239 -1.34 2.17 21.28
N LYS A 240 -0.13 2.72 21.38
CA LYS A 240 0.13 4.12 21.14
C LYS A 240 0.58 4.32 19.70
N VAL A 241 -0.06 5.24 18.97
CA VAL A 241 0.31 5.57 17.59
C VAL A 241 1.19 6.82 17.59
N GLU A 242 2.40 6.69 17.05
CA GLU A 242 3.35 7.78 16.86
C GLU A 242 3.28 8.28 15.39
N LEU A 243 2.23 9.03 15.03
CA LEU A 243 2.12 9.69 13.73
C LEU A 243 2.13 11.21 13.90
N ASN A 244 2.96 11.89 13.10
CA ASN A 244 2.99 13.36 13.07
C ASN A 244 2.00 13.88 12.02
N LEU A 245 1.09 14.79 12.43
CA LEU A 245 0.10 15.40 11.53
C LEU A 245 0.73 16.11 10.32
N GLY A 246 1.89 16.73 10.49
CA GLY A 246 2.61 17.38 9.38
C GLY A 246 3.00 16.43 8.26
N GLN A 247 3.16 15.13 8.55
CA GLN A 247 3.43 14.11 7.53
C GLN A 247 2.22 13.82 6.64
N LEU A 248 1.00 14.13 7.13
CA LEU A 248 -0.26 13.91 6.41
C LEU A 248 -0.68 15.11 5.55
N GLU A 249 0.14 16.15 5.47
CA GLU A 249 -0.10 17.35 4.68
C GLU A 249 0.90 17.46 3.53
N LYS A 250 0.53 18.16 2.46
CA LYS A 250 1.41 18.34 1.29
C LYS A 250 2.68 19.16 1.56
N GLY A 251 2.74 19.91 2.66
CA GLY A 251 3.93 20.64 3.07
C GLY A 251 4.44 21.66 2.04
N GLY A 252 3.54 22.30 1.28
CA GLY A 252 3.88 23.28 0.23
C GLY A 252 4.08 22.66 -1.17
N TYR A 253 4.12 21.36 -1.30
CA TYR A 253 4.17 20.68 -2.60
C TYR A 253 2.80 20.67 -3.29
N PRO A 254 2.72 20.71 -4.63
CA PRO A 254 1.46 20.64 -5.35
C PRO A 254 0.77 19.28 -5.19
N HIS A 255 1.55 18.19 -5.07
CA HIS A 255 1.08 16.82 -4.99
C HIS A 255 1.80 16.04 -3.89
N PHE A 256 1.14 15.03 -3.30
CA PHE A 256 1.76 14.11 -2.35
C PHE A 256 2.89 13.32 -3.00
N MET A 257 2.70 12.84 -4.23
CA MET A 257 3.75 12.08 -4.92
C MET A 257 5.06 12.87 -5.03
N LEU A 258 5.01 14.16 -5.39
CA LEU A 258 6.23 14.97 -5.45
C LEU A 258 6.87 15.14 -4.08
N LYS A 259 6.07 15.45 -3.05
CA LYS A 259 6.54 15.51 -1.66
C LYS A 259 7.26 14.22 -1.28
N GLU A 260 6.64 13.08 -1.53
CA GLU A 260 7.16 11.75 -1.18
C GLU A 260 8.43 11.39 -1.96
N ILE A 261 8.59 11.87 -3.19
CA ILE A 261 9.84 11.76 -3.94
C ILE A 261 10.94 12.59 -3.26
N PHE A 262 10.64 13.81 -2.83
CA PHE A 262 11.60 14.70 -2.16
C PHE A 262 11.91 14.29 -0.71
N GLU A 263 11.06 13.53 -0.07
CA GLU A 263 11.30 12.98 1.28
C GLU A 263 12.26 11.79 1.30
N GLN A 264 12.57 11.19 0.16
CA GLN A 264 13.37 9.95 0.10
C GLN A 264 14.72 10.04 0.83
N PRO A 265 15.52 11.11 0.73
CA PRO A 265 16.77 11.20 1.49
C PRO A 265 16.58 11.05 3.00
N ASP A 266 15.60 11.75 3.55
CA ASP A 266 15.29 11.69 4.98
C ASP A 266 14.69 10.32 5.37
N CYS A 267 13.84 9.75 4.51
CA CYS A 267 13.27 8.42 4.69
C CYS A 267 14.36 7.32 4.73
N ILE A 268 15.37 7.41 3.86
CA ILE A 268 16.49 6.45 3.86
C ILE A 268 17.34 6.61 5.12
N HIS A 269 17.61 7.85 5.54
CA HIS A 269 18.28 8.11 6.81
C HIS A 269 17.49 7.50 8.00
N ASP A 270 16.17 7.70 8.05
CA ASP A 270 15.30 7.13 9.10
C ASP A 270 15.26 5.60 9.05
N CYS A 271 15.26 5.02 7.84
CA CYS A 271 15.35 3.58 7.64
C CYS A 271 16.64 2.97 8.21
N MET A 272 17.74 3.70 8.15
CA MET A 272 19.05 3.29 8.63
C MET A 272 19.28 3.63 10.11
N ARG A 273 18.54 4.58 10.68
CA ARG A 273 18.72 5.07 12.05
C ARG A 273 18.66 3.94 13.08
N GLY A 274 19.73 3.84 13.90
CA GLY A 274 19.89 2.79 14.91
C GLY A 274 20.22 1.40 14.34
N ARG A 275 20.33 1.26 13.02
CA ARG A 275 20.68 0.02 12.33
C ARG A 275 22.07 0.04 11.71
N ILE A 276 22.55 1.21 11.30
CA ILE A 276 23.93 1.41 10.87
C ILE A 276 24.68 2.11 12.02
N ASN A 277 25.73 1.47 12.50
CA ASN A 277 26.68 2.07 13.42
C ASN A 277 27.93 2.47 12.62
N VAL A 278 28.02 3.75 12.31
CA VAL A 278 29.11 4.31 11.47
C VAL A 278 30.47 4.18 12.17
N GLU A 279 30.53 4.35 13.52
CA GLU A 279 31.76 4.25 14.29
C GLU A 279 32.30 2.80 14.36
N ALA A 280 31.39 1.82 14.34
CA ALA A 280 31.74 0.40 14.38
C ALA A 280 31.69 -0.26 13.00
N ASP A 281 31.45 0.49 11.94
CA ASP A 281 31.33 0.02 10.55
C ASP A 281 30.46 -1.26 10.46
N ASN A 282 29.27 -1.21 11.03
CA ASN A 282 28.42 -2.39 11.18
C ASN A 282 26.95 -2.11 10.90
N VAL A 283 26.27 -3.10 10.32
CA VAL A 283 24.82 -3.11 10.15
C VAL A 283 24.20 -4.11 11.11
N VAL A 284 23.19 -3.67 11.87
CA VAL A 284 22.50 -4.48 12.86
C VAL A 284 21.00 -4.47 12.60
N LEU A 285 20.44 -5.65 12.37
CA LEU A 285 18.99 -5.88 12.32
C LEU A 285 18.61 -6.83 13.44
N SER A 286 17.89 -6.35 14.46
CA SER A 286 17.49 -7.16 15.63
C SER A 286 16.77 -8.44 15.20
N ALA A 287 15.86 -8.35 14.23
CA ALA A 287 15.15 -9.51 13.68
C ALA A 287 16.07 -10.61 13.12
N VAL A 288 17.26 -10.25 12.62
CA VAL A 288 18.27 -11.22 12.15
C VAL A 288 19.03 -11.81 13.31
N ILE A 289 19.35 -11.01 14.33
CA ILE A 289 20.06 -11.47 15.54
C ILE A 289 19.20 -12.49 16.29
N ASP A 290 17.93 -12.16 16.53
CA ASP A 290 17.00 -12.99 17.30
C ASP A 290 16.70 -14.34 16.63
N HIS A 291 16.78 -14.40 15.30
CA HIS A 291 16.47 -15.58 14.50
C HIS A 291 17.63 -16.05 13.61
N ARG A 292 18.87 -15.74 14.05
CA ARG A 292 20.10 -15.95 13.29
C ARG A 292 20.24 -17.38 12.76
N GLU A 293 20.01 -18.38 13.60
CA GLU A 293 20.18 -19.78 13.24
C GLU A 293 19.23 -20.18 12.08
N LYS A 294 17.96 -19.77 12.14
CA LYS A 294 16.97 -20.05 11.09
C LYS A 294 17.35 -19.40 9.78
N LEU A 295 17.75 -18.12 9.81
CA LEU A 295 18.06 -17.35 8.62
C LEU A 295 19.37 -17.79 7.95
N LEU A 296 20.41 -18.12 8.72
CA LEU A 296 21.71 -18.56 8.18
C LEU A 296 21.67 -19.97 7.62
N ASN A 297 20.83 -20.86 8.17
CA ASN A 297 20.67 -22.25 7.73
C ASN A 297 19.56 -22.41 6.70
N ALA A 298 18.96 -21.31 6.20
CA ALA A 298 17.96 -21.35 5.17
C ALA A 298 18.53 -22.02 3.90
N LYS A 299 17.79 -22.98 3.36
CA LYS A 299 18.12 -23.65 2.11
C LYS A 299 17.92 -22.70 0.91
N ARG A 300 16.88 -21.90 0.95
CA ARG A 300 16.58 -20.83 0.01
C ARG A 300 15.71 -19.76 0.67
N PHE A 301 15.70 -18.58 0.08
CA PHE A 301 14.70 -17.56 0.35
C PHE A 301 13.66 -17.52 -0.77
N ILE A 302 12.40 -17.30 -0.41
CA ILE A 302 11.31 -17.02 -1.35
C ILE A 302 10.75 -15.65 -1.00
N ILE A 303 10.85 -14.69 -1.91
CA ILE A 303 10.30 -13.35 -1.73
C ILE A 303 8.92 -13.31 -2.37
N VAL A 304 7.87 -12.97 -1.60
CA VAL A 304 6.50 -12.85 -2.09
C VAL A 304 6.03 -11.40 -1.92
N ALA A 305 5.55 -10.81 -3.01
CA ALA A 305 5.11 -9.41 -3.04
C ALA A 305 4.23 -9.11 -4.26
N CYS A 306 3.67 -7.90 -4.31
CA CYS A 306 2.90 -7.37 -5.43
C CYS A 306 3.49 -6.03 -5.92
N GLY A 307 3.39 -5.75 -7.22
CA GLY A 307 3.71 -4.45 -7.83
C GLY A 307 5.12 -3.94 -7.49
N THR A 308 5.23 -2.71 -7.05
CA THR A 308 6.48 -2.04 -6.64
C THR A 308 7.30 -2.86 -5.63
N SER A 309 6.63 -3.50 -4.66
CA SER A 309 7.31 -4.36 -3.67
C SER A 309 7.91 -5.63 -4.31
N TRP A 310 7.31 -6.15 -5.37
CA TRP A 310 7.87 -7.27 -6.13
C TRP A 310 9.14 -6.82 -6.88
N HIS A 311 9.17 -5.60 -7.45
CA HIS A 311 10.39 -5.03 -8.06
C HIS A 311 11.51 -4.86 -7.03
N ALA A 312 11.19 -4.40 -5.81
CA ALA A 312 12.17 -4.36 -4.71
C ALA A 312 12.68 -5.76 -4.37
N GLY A 313 11.80 -6.77 -4.38
CA GLY A 313 12.15 -8.17 -4.18
C GLY A 313 13.16 -8.69 -5.21
N LEU A 314 13.06 -8.28 -6.47
CA LEU A 314 14.05 -8.64 -7.51
C LEU A 314 15.44 -8.07 -7.22
N ILE A 315 15.52 -6.83 -6.68
CA ILE A 315 16.79 -6.27 -6.20
C ILE A 315 17.31 -7.06 -5.01
N GLY A 316 16.41 -7.38 -4.06
CA GLY A 316 16.73 -8.21 -2.89
C GLY A 316 17.29 -9.58 -3.27
N LYS A 317 16.77 -10.19 -4.35
CA LYS A 317 17.33 -11.43 -4.92
C LYS A 317 18.79 -11.25 -5.30
N HIS A 318 19.11 -10.22 -6.10
CA HIS A 318 20.48 -9.96 -6.52
C HIS A 318 21.40 -9.74 -5.31
N LEU A 319 20.98 -8.95 -4.31
CA LEU A 319 21.75 -8.68 -3.10
C LEU A 319 22.02 -9.95 -2.29
N ILE A 320 21.00 -10.74 -1.99
CA ILE A 320 21.13 -11.95 -1.17
C ILE A 320 21.94 -13.04 -1.90
N GLU A 321 21.67 -13.27 -3.19
CA GLU A 321 22.42 -14.26 -3.97
C GLU A 321 23.90 -13.88 -4.10
N SER A 322 24.18 -12.59 -4.35
CA SER A 322 25.56 -12.10 -4.49
C SER A 322 26.34 -12.17 -3.18
N PHE A 323 25.77 -11.74 -2.07
CA PHE A 323 26.48 -11.60 -0.80
C PHE A 323 26.35 -12.81 0.11
N CYS A 324 25.17 -13.41 0.22
CA CYS A 324 24.91 -14.52 1.14
C CYS A 324 25.11 -15.88 0.52
N ARG A 325 25.17 -15.98 -0.82
CA ARG A 325 25.25 -17.25 -1.59
C ARG A 325 24.13 -18.22 -1.21
N ILE A 326 22.93 -17.69 -1.01
CA ILE A 326 21.69 -18.43 -0.77
C ILE A 326 20.78 -18.22 -1.97
N PRO A 327 20.23 -19.28 -2.60
CA PRO A 327 19.30 -19.14 -3.71
C PRO A 327 18.04 -18.36 -3.31
N VAL A 328 17.56 -17.50 -4.21
CA VAL A 328 16.36 -16.67 -3.98
C VAL A 328 15.39 -16.81 -5.15
N GLU A 329 14.15 -17.13 -4.84
CA GLU A 329 13.03 -17.05 -5.77
C GLU A 329 12.22 -15.79 -5.46
N VAL A 330 11.68 -15.11 -6.49
CA VAL A 330 10.83 -13.93 -6.31
C VAL A 330 9.52 -14.18 -7.04
N GLU A 331 8.42 -14.20 -6.30
CA GLU A 331 7.11 -14.60 -6.78
C GLU A 331 6.10 -13.46 -6.63
N TYR A 332 5.20 -13.36 -7.60
CA TYR A 332 3.97 -12.59 -7.37
C TYR A 332 3.13 -13.30 -6.31
N ALA A 333 2.72 -12.59 -5.28
CA ALA A 333 1.97 -13.19 -4.18
C ALA A 333 0.62 -13.77 -4.66
N SER A 334 -0.01 -13.14 -5.65
CA SER A 334 -1.23 -13.62 -6.31
C SER A 334 -1.06 -14.99 -6.97
N GLU A 335 0.07 -15.21 -7.65
CA GLU A 335 0.36 -16.50 -8.29
C GLU A 335 0.81 -17.54 -7.27
N PHE A 336 1.65 -17.15 -6.30
CA PHE A 336 2.18 -18.03 -5.27
C PHE A 336 1.08 -18.72 -4.47
N ARG A 337 0.01 -17.99 -4.10
CA ARG A 337 -1.07 -18.53 -3.27
C ARG A 337 -1.90 -19.64 -3.95
N TYR A 338 -1.94 -19.67 -5.28
CA TYR A 338 -2.78 -20.61 -6.02
C TYR A 338 -2.04 -21.74 -6.73
N ARG A 339 -0.73 -21.60 -6.98
CA ARG A 339 0.04 -22.59 -7.74
C ARG A 339 0.49 -23.83 -6.96
N ASP A 340 0.10 -23.99 -5.71
CA ASP A 340 0.57 -25.07 -4.83
C ASP A 340 2.11 -25.12 -4.68
N PRO A 341 2.75 -24.07 -4.12
CA PRO A 341 4.20 -23.94 -4.11
C PRO A 341 4.86 -25.05 -3.27
N VAL A 342 6.01 -25.52 -3.75
CA VAL A 342 6.85 -26.47 -3.00
C VAL A 342 7.58 -25.70 -1.91
N ILE A 343 7.24 -25.99 -0.66
CA ILE A 343 7.79 -25.33 0.54
C ILE A 343 8.11 -26.39 1.58
N ASP A 344 9.23 -26.23 2.25
CA ASP A 344 9.60 -27.06 3.40
C ASP A 344 10.04 -26.21 4.61
N GLY A 345 10.27 -26.84 5.76
CA GLY A 345 10.63 -26.16 7.01
C GLY A 345 12.02 -25.52 7.02
N GLN A 346 12.83 -25.67 5.96
CA GLN A 346 14.13 -25.03 5.77
C GLN A 346 14.04 -23.81 4.85
N ASP A 347 12.87 -23.54 4.25
CA ASP A 347 12.63 -22.34 3.46
C ASP A 347 12.33 -21.15 4.36
N VAL A 348 12.82 -19.98 3.97
CA VAL A 348 12.46 -18.70 4.56
C VAL A 348 11.67 -17.90 3.52
N VAL A 349 10.46 -17.49 3.88
CA VAL A 349 9.63 -16.63 3.02
C VAL A 349 9.75 -15.20 3.50
N ILE A 350 10.15 -14.28 2.61
CA ILE A 350 10.21 -12.84 2.87
C ILE A 350 8.98 -12.20 2.24
N ALA A 351 8.09 -11.65 3.04
CA ALA A 351 6.91 -10.93 2.60
C ALA A 351 7.19 -9.42 2.59
N ILE A 352 7.01 -8.77 1.43
CA ILE A 352 7.24 -7.33 1.29
C ILE A 352 5.93 -6.64 0.97
N SER A 353 5.55 -5.63 1.79
CA SER A 353 4.34 -4.83 1.57
C SER A 353 4.49 -3.44 2.18
N GLN A 354 4.15 -2.39 1.42
CA GLN A 354 4.10 -1.02 1.95
C GLN A 354 3.00 -0.88 3.00
N SER A 355 1.77 -1.25 2.66
CA SER A 355 0.60 -1.11 3.55
C SER A 355 0.55 -2.18 4.65
N GLY A 356 1.19 -3.34 4.45
CA GLY A 356 1.04 -4.51 5.30
C GLY A 356 -0.37 -5.13 5.29
N GLU A 357 -1.23 -4.71 4.34
CA GLU A 357 -2.63 -5.13 4.23
C GLU A 357 -2.96 -5.71 2.83
N THR A 358 -1.96 -5.98 2.00
CA THR A 358 -2.17 -6.54 0.66
C THR A 358 -2.70 -7.97 0.77
N ALA A 359 -3.93 -8.20 0.28
CA ALA A 359 -4.65 -9.47 0.46
C ALA A 359 -3.85 -10.68 -0.04
N ASP A 360 -3.35 -10.61 -1.27
CA ASP A 360 -2.56 -11.70 -1.84
C ASP A 360 -1.29 -12.00 -1.05
N THR A 361 -0.59 -10.95 -0.59
CA THR A 361 0.64 -11.12 0.19
C THR A 361 0.33 -11.74 1.55
N LEU A 362 -0.76 -11.33 2.21
CA LEU A 362 -1.19 -11.92 3.48
C LEU A 362 -1.55 -13.40 3.30
N ALA A 363 -2.33 -13.73 2.26
CA ALA A 363 -2.70 -15.11 1.98
C ALA A 363 -1.49 -15.99 1.62
N ALA A 364 -0.51 -15.43 0.89
CA ALA A 364 0.76 -16.13 0.60
C ALA A 364 1.57 -16.40 1.88
N VAL A 365 1.60 -15.45 2.83
CA VAL A 365 2.21 -15.61 4.16
C VAL A 365 1.55 -16.74 4.95
N GLU A 366 0.22 -16.75 5.02
CA GLU A 366 -0.54 -17.77 5.75
C GLU A 366 -0.34 -19.15 5.15
N LEU A 367 -0.38 -19.27 3.81
CA LEU A 367 -0.10 -20.51 3.10
C LEU A 367 1.32 -21.01 3.42
N ALA A 368 2.33 -20.16 3.28
CA ALA A 368 3.71 -20.55 3.55
C ALA A 368 3.92 -20.99 5.01
N LYS A 369 3.30 -20.26 5.95
CA LYS A 369 3.32 -20.58 7.38
C LYS A 369 2.66 -21.91 7.69
N SER A 370 1.52 -22.22 7.06
CA SER A 370 0.81 -23.50 7.22
C SER A 370 1.63 -24.70 6.73
N ARG A 371 2.60 -24.46 5.82
CA ARG A 371 3.54 -25.47 5.28
C ARG A 371 4.87 -25.52 6.04
N GLY A 372 5.00 -24.78 7.12
CA GLY A 372 6.15 -24.82 8.02
C GLY A 372 7.32 -23.90 7.66
N ALA A 373 7.19 -23.02 6.66
CA ALA A 373 8.19 -22.01 6.35
C ALA A 373 8.36 -20.99 7.49
N PHE A 374 9.58 -20.48 7.64
CA PHE A 374 9.83 -19.33 8.50
C PHE A 374 9.55 -18.04 7.74
N ILE A 375 8.76 -17.13 8.32
CA ILE A 375 8.29 -15.92 7.64
C ILE A 375 9.00 -14.68 8.20
N TYR A 376 9.61 -13.89 7.31
CA TYR A 376 10.21 -12.60 7.60
C TYR A 376 9.41 -11.49 6.89
N GLY A 377 8.94 -10.46 7.61
CA GLY A 377 8.17 -9.36 7.06
C GLY A 377 9.02 -8.11 6.80
N ILE A 378 8.83 -7.45 5.66
CA ILE A 378 9.35 -6.10 5.39
C ILE A 378 8.15 -5.20 5.08
N CYS A 379 7.76 -4.36 6.05
CA CYS A 379 6.55 -3.54 5.95
C CYS A 379 6.81 -2.10 6.39
N ASN A 380 5.92 -1.18 5.99
CA ASN A 380 5.96 0.19 6.47
C ASN A 380 4.95 0.45 7.59
N ALA A 381 3.71 0.00 7.42
CA ALA A 381 2.63 0.26 8.38
C ALA A 381 2.77 -0.63 9.64
N ILE A 382 3.07 0.03 10.76
CA ILE A 382 3.19 -0.63 12.07
C ILE A 382 1.80 -1.14 12.51
N GLY A 383 1.75 -2.38 13.02
CA GLY A 383 0.51 -2.98 13.51
C GLY A 383 -0.45 -3.49 12.43
N SER A 384 -0.08 -3.43 11.16
CA SER A 384 -0.86 -4.01 10.05
C SER A 384 -0.88 -5.54 10.07
N SER A 385 -1.70 -6.15 9.22
CA SER A 385 -1.98 -7.60 9.25
C SER A 385 -0.76 -8.47 8.92
N ILE A 386 0.02 -8.11 7.88
CA ILE A 386 1.19 -8.90 7.47
C ILE A 386 2.26 -8.97 8.58
N PRO A 387 2.72 -7.87 9.21
CA PRO A 387 3.67 -7.96 10.33
C PRO A 387 3.18 -8.84 11.48
N ARG A 388 1.88 -8.82 11.79
CA ARG A 388 1.31 -9.69 12.84
C ARG A 388 1.30 -11.17 12.44
N ALA A 389 1.14 -11.48 11.15
CA ALA A 389 1.15 -12.84 10.65
C ALA A 389 2.56 -13.43 10.51
N THR A 390 3.62 -12.60 10.44
CA THR A 390 5.02 -13.03 10.30
C THR A 390 5.64 -13.47 11.63
N HIS A 391 6.73 -14.24 11.58
CA HIS A 391 7.46 -14.65 12.77
C HIS A 391 8.38 -13.52 13.29
N THR A 392 8.92 -12.73 12.38
CA THR A 392 9.77 -11.57 12.65
C THR A 392 9.83 -10.66 11.43
N GLY A 393 10.49 -9.52 11.52
CA GLY A 393 10.63 -8.63 10.37
C GLY A 393 11.29 -7.30 10.68
N SER A 394 11.33 -6.45 9.67
CA SER A 394 11.84 -5.08 9.74
C SER A 394 10.85 -4.09 9.17
N TYR A 395 10.59 -3.01 9.90
CA TYR A 395 9.85 -1.87 9.34
C TYR A 395 10.80 -0.98 8.53
N ILE A 396 10.28 -0.40 7.44
CA ILE A 396 11.08 0.49 6.59
C ILE A 396 11.12 1.95 7.08
N HIS A 397 10.25 2.34 8.00
CA HIS A 397 10.22 3.66 8.67
C HIS A 397 10.22 4.88 7.74
N VAL A 398 9.59 4.79 6.55
CA VAL A 398 9.51 5.92 5.60
C VAL A 398 8.33 6.86 5.88
N GLY A 399 7.63 6.66 6.99
CA GLY A 399 6.42 7.42 7.32
C GLY A 399 5.22 7.09 6.42
N PRO A 400 4.10 7.81 6.56
CA PRO A 400 2.92 7.61 5.71
C PRO A 400 3.24 7.91 4.23
N GLU A 401 2.72 7.08 3.32
CA GLU A 401 2.80 7.28 1.88
C GLU A 401 1.37 7.32 1.33
N ILE A 402 0.95 8.51 0.86
CA ILE A 402 -0.43 8.85 0.51
C ILE A 402 -0.66 8.78 -0.99
N GLY A 403 0.31 9.22 -1.80
CA GLY A 403 0.25 9.08 -3.25
C GLY A 403 -0.01 7.63 -3.64
N VAL A 404 -0.99 7.38 -4.54
CA VAL A 404 -1.37 6.02 -4.92
C VAL A 404 -0.19 5.26 -5.52
N ALA A 405 0.55 5.89 -6.44
CA ALA A 405 1.78 5.34 -6.99
C ALA A 405 2.90 5.40 -5.92
N SER A 406 3.44 4.25 -5.55
CA SER A 406 4.45 4.12 -4.50
C SER A 406 5.80 4.68 -4.95
N THR A 407 6.51 5.42 -4.07
CA THR A 407 7.81 6.05 -4.34
C THR A 407 8.82 5.77 -3.23
N LYS A 408 8.72 6.44 -2.10
CA LYS A 408 9.64 6.31 -0.96
C LYS A 408 9.60 4.93 -0.29
N ALA A 409 8.47 4.23 -0.37
CA ALA A 409 8.39 2.87 0.14
C ALA A 409 9.29 1.91 -0.65
N PHE A 410 9.43 2.09 -1.96
CA PHE A 410 10.34 1.29 -2.79
C PHE A 410 11.79 1.44 -2.33
N THR A 411 12.30 2.66 -2.25
CA THR A 411 13.67 2.92 -1.84
C THR A 411 13.93 2.48 -0.39
N GLY A 412 12.95 2.65 0.51
CA GLY A 412 13.00 2.10 1.86
C GLY A 412 13.07 0.57 1.90
N GLN A 413 12.29 -0.12 1.06
CA GLN A 413 12.34 -1.58 0.95
C GLN A 413 13.69 -2.07 0.42
N VAL A 414 14.23 -1.42 -0.61
CA VAL A 414 15.57 -1.74 -1.16
C VAL A 414 16.64 -1.52 -0.09
N THR A 415 16.57 -0.44 0.69
CA THR A 415 17.51 -0.16 1.79
C THR A 415 17.47 -1.25 2.87
N VAL A 416 16.28 -1.70 3.28
CA VAL A 416 16.16 -2.80 4.26
C VAL A 416 16.68 -4.11 3.68
N LEU A 417 16.42 -4.40 2.40
CA LEU A 417 16.94 -5.60 1.73
C LEU A 417 18.47 -5.57 1.64
N ALA A 418 19.08 -4.41 1.37
CA ALA A 418 20.53 -4.24 1.39
C ALA A 418 21.11 -4.50 2.77
N MET A 419 20.51 -3.90 3.81
CA MET A 419 20.93 -4.13 5.20
C MET A 419 20.75 -5.60 5.63
N LEU A 420 19.66 -6.25 5.21
CA LEU A 420 19.41 -7.67 5.47
C LEU A 420 20.49 -8.55 4.83
N ALA A 421 20.79 -8.32 3.55
CA ALA A 421 21.82 -9.06 2.84
C ALA A 421 23.21 -8.86 3.45
N LEU A 422 23.58 -7.62 3.81
CA LEU A 422 24.85 -7.32 4.47
C LEU A 422 24.96 -7.99 5.86
N THR A 423 23.90 -7.91 6.68
CA THR A 423 23.87 -8.54 8.01
C THR A 423 24.02 -10.06 7.92
N LEU A 424 23.31 -10.70 6.99
CA LEU A 424 23.39 -12.15 6.76
C LEU A 424 24.76 -12.56 6.19
N ALA A 425 25.28 -11.81 5.22
CA ALA A 425 26.58 -12.12 4.59
C ALA A 425 27.74 -12.02 5.57
N LYS A 426 27.76 -10.98 6.41
CA LYS A 426 28.75 -10.83 7.50
C LYS A 426 28.65 -11.97 8.50
N ALA A 427 27.42 -12.30 8.93
CA ALA A 427 27.18 -13.38 9.90
C ALA A 427 27.55 -14.77 9.35
N LYS A 428 27.46 -14.96 8.03
CA LYS A 428 27.80 -16.21 7.31
C LYS A 428 29.27 -16.27 6.89
N GLY A 429 29.98 -15.13 6.90
CA GLY A 429 31.36 -15.02 6.43
C GLY A 429 31.52 -15.20 4.91
N THR A 430 30.53 -14.79 4.13
CA THR A 430 30.48 -14.97 2.67
C THR A 430 30.81 -13.69 1.90
N ILE A 431 31.04 -12.58 2.58
CA ILE A 431 31.48 -11.29 2.01
C ILE A 431 32.86 -10.94 2.57
N ASP A 432 33.73 -10.41 1.72
CA ASP A 432 35.02 -9.85 2.13
C ASP A 432 34.81 -8.62 3.03
N GLU A 433 35.61 -8.49 4.10
CA GLU A 433 35.47 -7.43 5.09
C GLU A 433 35.63 -6.03 4.46
N GLN A 434 36.61 -5.85 3.59
CA GLN A 434 36.87 -4.55 2.95
C GLN A 434 35.71 -4.16 2.04
N HIS A 435 35.19 -5.13 1.28
CA HIS A 435 34.01 -4.92 0.42
C HIS A 435 32.76 -4.62 1.26
N TYR A 436 32.55 -5.33 2.36
CA TYR A 436 31.46 -5.06 3.30
C TYR A 436 31.53 -3.62 3.83
N LEU A 437 32.70 -3.20 4.33
CA LEU A 437 32.89 -1.86 4.87
C LEU A 437 32.64 -0.77 3.81
N SER A 438 33.12 -0.97 2.59
CA SER A 438 32.89 -0.02 1.49
C SER A 438 31.40 0.18 1.20
N ILE A 439 30.60 -0.91 1.20
CA ILE A 439 29.15 -0.82 0.97
C ILE A 439 28.44 -0.15 2.16
N VAL A 440 28.82 -0.44 3.40
CA VAL A 440 28.22 0.19 4.59
C VAL A 440 28.47 1.69 4.60
N GLN A 441 29.71 2.11 4.30
CA GLN A 441 30.06 3.53 4.20
C GLN A 441 29.31 4.23 3.06
N GLU A 442 29.25 3.59 1.90
CA GLU A 442 28.51 4.13 0.75
C GLU A 442 27.01 4.23 1.03
N LEU A 443 26.42 3.22 1.66
CA LEU A 443 25.00 3.23 2.03
C LEU A 443 24.66 4.42 2.95
N ASN A 444 25.58 4.79 3.84
CA ASN A 444 25.44 5.96 4.71
C ASN A 444 25.48 7.29 3.94
N HIS A 445 26.11 7.33 2.74
CA HIS A 445 26.17 8.51 1.89
C HIS A 445 25.04 8.59 0.83
N ILE A 446 24.22 7.55 0.72
CA ILE A 446 23.10 7.53 -0.24
C ILE A 446 22.13 8.70 -0.05
N PRO A 447 21.73 9.12 1.19
CA PRO A 447 20.85 10.26 1.37
C PRO A 447 21.38 11.56 0.74
N GLU A 448 22.67 11.86 0.86
CA GLU A 448 23.30 13.04 0.27
C GLU A 448 23.29 12.96 -1.26
N LYS A 449 23.63 11.80 -1.83
CA LYS A 449 23.60 11.57 -3.28
C LYS A 449 22.18 11.67 -3.84
N MET A 450 21.15 11.21 -3.09
CA MET A 450 19.76 11.42 -3.47
C MET A 450 19.38 12.89 -3.51
N LYS A 451 19.88 13.73 -2.58
CA LYS A 451 19.66 15.20 -2.62
C LYS A 451 20.22 15.80 -3.90
N GLU A 452 21.42 15.39 -4.32
CA GLU A 452 21.99 15.82 -5.61
C GLU A 452 21.12 15.41 -6.81
N VAL A 453 20.56 14.19 -6.79
CA VAL A 453 19.64 13.72 -7.84
C VAL A 453 18.35 14.53 -7.87
N LEU A 454 17.83 14.96 -6.71
CA LEU A 454 16.62 15.79 -6.63
C LEU A 454 16.84 17.20 -7.23
N GLU A 455 18.06 17.70 -7.32
CA GLU A 455 18.39 18.95 -8.03
C GLU A 455 18.11 18.86 -9.53
N LEU A 456 17.99 17.65 -10.09
CA LEU A 456 17.61 17.42 -11.49
C LEU A 456 16.10 17.65 -11.76
N ASN A 457 15.30 17.96 -10.73
CA ASN A 457 13.85 18.13 -10.83
C ASN A 457 13.43 19.03 -12.01
N ASP A 458 14.02 20.22 -12.12
CA ASP A 458 13.66 21.19 -13.16
C ASP A 458 14.15 20.76 -14.55
N THR A 459 15.30 20.11 -14.63
CA THR A 459 15.83 19.52 -15.87
C THR A 459 14.90 18.44 -16.39
N LEU A 460 14.41 17.55 -15.50
CA LEU A 460 13.47 16.50 -15.86
C LEU A 460 12.08 17.05 -16.19
N ALA A 461 11.65 18.15 -15.55
CA ALA A 461 10.43 18.85 -15.91
C ALA A 461 10.47 19.40 -17.34
N GLU A 462 11.57 20.04 -17.73
CA GLU A 462 11.75 20.52 -19.10
C GLU A 462 11.83 19.36 -20.12
N LEU A 463 12.61 18.32 -19.80
CA LEU A 463 12.69 17.12 -20.64
C LEU A 463 11.34 16.47 -20.87
N SER A 464 10.50 16.39 -19.84
CA SER A 464 9.19 15.75 -19.87
C SER A 464 8.25 16.38 -20.90
N LYS A 465 8.36 17.70 -21.15
CA LYS A 465 7.54 18.41 -22.15
C LYS A 465 7.73 17.85 -23.54
N THR A 466 8.94 17.36 -23.85
CA THR A 466 9.32 16.82 -25.16
C THR A 466 8.61 15.49 -25.46
N PHE A 467 8.20 14.73 -24.43
CA PHE A 467 7.66 13.38 -24.60
C PHE A 467 6.16 13.26 -24.31
N THR A 468 5.44 14.36 -24.18
CA THR A 468 3.98 14.34 -23.93
C THR A 468 3.19 13.74 -25.08
N TYR A 469 3.74 13.69 -26.29
CA TYR A 469 3.14 13.07 -27.47
C TYR A 469 3.13 11.55 -27.42
N ALA A 470 4.04 10.95 -26.66
CA ALA A 470 4.28 9.52 -26.69
C ALA A 470 3.12 8.74 -26.10
N HIS A 471 2.74 7.65 -26.74
CA HIS A 471 1.76 6.68 -26.26
C HIS A 471 2.40 5.43 -25.68
N ASN A 472 3.65 5.18 -26.04
CA ASN A 472 4.42 4.03 -25.60
C ASN A 472 5.82 4.44 -25.16
N PHE A 473 6.39 3.70 -24.20
CA PHE A 473 7.76 3.82 -23.73
C PHE A 473 8.37 2.45 -23.49
N ILE A 474 9.65 2.33 -23.76
CA ILE A 474 10.45 1.17 -23.36
C ILE A 474 11.48 1.61 -22.32
N TYR A 475 11.61 0.82 -21.25
CA TYR A 475 12.63 1.00 -20.22
C TYR A 475 13.60 -0.17 -20.25
N LEU A 476 14.89 0.10 -20.26
CA LEU A 476 15.93 -0.92 -20.37
C LEU A 476 16.94 -0.82 -19.23
N GLY A 477 17.25 -1.96 -18.63
CA GLY A 477 18.27 -2.11 -17.61
C GLY A 477 18.93 -3.48 -17.67
N ARG A 478 20.08 -3.63 -17.00
CA ARG A 478 20.78 -4.91 -16.83
C ARG A 478 21.18 -5.10 -15.38
N GLY A 479 21.26 -6.37 -14.92
CA GLY A 479 21.60 -6.67 -13.53
C GLY A 479 20.68 -5.95 -12.54
N TYR A 480 21.24 -5.21 -11.60
CA TYR A 480 20.50 -4.39 -10.63
C TYR A 480 19.60 -3.33 -11.26
N SER A 481 19.95 -2.83 -12.45
CA SER A 481 19.20 -1.79 -13.15
C SER A 481 17.93 -2.33 -13.86
N TYR A 482 17.81 -3.65 -14.09
CA TYR A 482 16.60 -4.21 -14.71
C TYR A 482 15.34 -4.05 -13.83
N PRO A 483 15.35 -4.41 -12.54
CA PRO A 483 14.21 -4.12 -11.67
C PRO A 483 13.86 -2.63 -11.57
N VAL A 484 14.85 -1.74 -11.67
CA VAL A 484 14.62 -0.29 -11.69
C VAL A 484 13.94 0.15 -12.99
N ALA A 485 14.31 -0.44 -14.13
CA ALA A 485 13.62 -0.22 -15.40
C ALA A 485 12.14 -0.65 -15.34
N LEU A 486 11.85 -1.79 -14.70
CA LEU A 486 10.48 -2.23 -14.44
C LEU A 486 9.72 -1.22 -13.57
N GLU A 487 10.35 -0.72 -12.51
CA GLU A 487 9.74 0.25 -11.59
C GLU A 487 9.48 1.60 -12.28
N GLY A 488 10.43 2.11 -13.06
CA GLY A 488 10.24 3.33 -13.85
C GLY A 488 9.10 3.21 -14.86
N ALA A 489 9.02 2.09 -15.56
CA ALA A 489 7.92 1.79 -16.47
C ALA A 489 6.57 1.70 -15.75
N LEU A 490 6.55 1.08 -14.55
CA LEU A 490 5.35 1.00 -13.72
C LEU A 490 4.89 2.40 -13.30
N LYS A 491 5.78 3.25 -12.80
CA LYS A 491 5.42 4.63 -12.39
C LYS A 491 4.84 5.41 -13.56
N LEU A 492 5.45 5.34 -14.74
CA LEU A 492 4.94 6.06 -15.90
C LEU A 492 3.54 5.60 -16.30
N LYS A 493 3.29 4.29 -16.39
CA LYS A 493 1.97 3.77 -16.78
C LYS A 493 0.88 4.07 -15.76
N GLU A 494 1.18 4.02 -14.46
CA GLU A 494 0.22 4.25 -13.39
C GLU A 494 -0.38 5.65 -13.42
N ILE A 495 0.45 6.68 -13.62
CA ILE A 495 0.04 8.07 -13.43
C ILE A 495 -0.17 8.84 -14.72
N SER A 496 0.44 8.43 -15.84
CA SER A 496 0.31 9.12 -17.14
C SER A 496 -0.59 8.39 -18.14
N TYR A 497 -0.92 7.12 -17.88
CA TYR A 497 -1.65 6.20 -18.75
C TYR A 497 -0.94 5.92 -20.08
N ILE A 498 0.35 6.21 -20.17
CA ILE A 498 1.22 5.80 -21.27
C ILE A 498 1.54 4.32 -21.10
N HIS A 499 1.43 3.54 -22.15
CA HIS A 499 1.86 2.15 -22.12
C HIS A 499 3.40 2.09 -22.03
N ALA A 500 3.92 1.65 -20.89
CA ALA A 500 5.35 1.58 -20.62
C ALA A 500 5.74 0.18 -20.14
N GLU A 501 6.82 -0.37 -20.69
CA GLU A 501 7.33 -1.69 -20.32
C GLU A 501 8.82 -1.67 -20.05
N GLY A 502 9.24 -2.43 -19.02
CA GLY A 502 10.65 -2.63 -18.68
C GLY A 502 11.15 -3.97 -19.19
N TYR A 503 12.34 -4.00 -19.78
CA TYR A 503 12.96 -5.24 -20.25
C TYR A 503 14.42 -5.33 -19.78
N PRO A 504 14.94 -6.56 -19.59
CA PRO A 504 16.40 -6.74 -19.59
C PRO A 504 16.93 -6.31 -20.94
N ALA A 505 17.90 -5.40 -20.96
CA ALA A 505 18.32 -4.76 -22.23
C ALA A 505 18.77 -5.76 -23.32
N ALA A 506 19.30 -6.92 -22.92
CA ALA A 506 19.66 -7.98 -23.88
C ALA A 506 18.44 -8.64 -24.52
N GLU A 507 17.33 -8.78 -23.77
CA GLU A 507 16.11 -9.42 -24.24
C GLU A 507 15.35 -8.58 -25.26
N MET A 508 15.70 -7.27 -25.37
CA MET A 508 15.16 -6.41 -26.43
C MET A 508 15.29 -7.04 -27.82
N LYS A 509 16.37 -7.77 -28.08
CA LYS A 509 16.64 -8.45 -29.38
C LYS A 509 15.67 -9.60 -29.70
N HIS A 510 15.00 -10.15 -28.69
CA HIS A 510 14.16 -11.33 -28.80
C HIS A 510 12.66 -10.96 -28.94
N GLY A 511 12.36 -9.78 -29.47
CA GLY A 511 10.99 -9.34 -29.79
C GLY A 511 10.81 -7.82 -29.66
N PRO A 512 11.02 -7.21 -28.50
CA PRO A 512 10.72 -5.79 -28.25
C PRO A 512 11.41 -4.81 -29.22
N ILE A 513 12.55 -5.18 -29.80
CA ILE A 513 13.27 -4.36 -30.80
C ILE A 513 12.40 -4.04 -32.04
N ALA A 514 11.40 -4.86 -32.32
CA ALA A 514 10.45 -4.63 -33.42
C ALA A 514 9.58 -3.38 -33.20
N LEU A 515 9.44 -2.93 -31.95
CA LEU A 515 8.68 -1.73 -31.57
C LEU A 515 9.51 -0.43 -31.71
N ILE A 516 10.83 -0.53 -31.91
CA ILE A 516 11.72 0.63 -31.96
C ILE A 516 11.57 1.36 -33.30
N ASP A 517 11.14 2.61 -33.22
CA ASP A 517 11.04 3.56 -34.33
C ASP A 517 11.45 4.97 -33.87
N ALA A 518 11.27 5.98 -34.74
CA ALA A 518 11.65 7.36 -34.46
C ALA A 518 10.75 8.07 -33.43
N GLU A 519 9.59 7.50 -33.09
CA GLU A 519 8.63 8.08 -32.15
C GLU A 519 8.57 7.32 -30.82
N MET A 520 9.25 6.18 -30.73
CA MET A 520 9.33 5.37 -29.52
C MET A 520 10.48 5.86 -28.59
N PRO A 521 10.19 6.53 -27.48
CA PRO A 521 11.22 6.86 -26.50
C PRO A 521 11.68 5.60 -25.75
N VAL A 522 12.97 5.46 -25.62
CA VAL A 522 13.62 4.37 -24.90
C VAL A 522 14.45 4.94 -23.76
N VAL A 523 14.04 4.68 -22.54
CA VAL A 523 14.78 5.01 -21.33
C VAL A 523 15.78 3.90 -21.04
N VAL A 524 17.06 4.26 -20.89
CA VAL A 524 18.14 3.30 -20.63
C VAL A 524 18.87 3.70 -19.36
N ILE A 525 18.95 2.78 -18.39
CA ILE A 525 19.81 2.94 -17.21
C ILE A 525 21.18 2.42 -17.58
N ALA A 526 22.15 3.31 -17.65
CA ALA A 526 23.47 3.09 -18.25
C ALA A 526 24.60 3.61 -17.34
N THR A 527 24.51 3.32 -16.05
CA THR A 527 25.54 3.66 -15.07
C THR A 527 26.82 2.86 -15.31
N GLN A 528 27.97 3.43 -14.90
CA GLN A 528 29.27 2.74 -15.03
C GLN A 528 29.37 1.60 -14.02
N ASN A 529 29.18 0.38 -14.51
CA ASN A 529 29.28 -0.86 -13.76
C ASN A 529 29.85 -1.98 -14.66
N GLY A 530 29.92 -3.19 -14.15
CA GLY A 530 30.48 -4.35 -14.88
C GLY A 530 29.74 -4.69 -16.20
N LEU A 531 28.56 -4.14 -16.45
CA LEU A 531 27.75 -4.38 -17.64
C LEU A 531 27.70 -3.19 -18.63
N TYR A 532 28.42 -2.11 -18.34
CA TYR A 532 28.39 -0.87 -19.11
C TYR A 532 28.57 -1.07 -20.63
N GLU A 533 29.61 -1.79 -21.05
CA GLU A 533 29.89 -2.05 -22.48
C GLU A 533 28.75 -2.82 -23.17
N LYS A 534 28.04 -3.65 -22.42
CA LYS A 534 26.89 -4.40 -22.94
C LYS A 534 25.67 -3.49 -23.11
N VAL A 535 25.47 -2.54 -22.19
CA VAL A 535 24.42 -1.53 -22.30
C VAL A 535 24.70 -0.58 -23.45
N LEU A 536 25.96 -0.12 -23.60
CA LEU A 536 26.41 0.71 -24.74
C LEU A 536 26.05 0.03 -26.07
N SER A 537 26.36 -1.26 -26.22
CA SER A 537 26.00 -2.02 -27.43
C SER A 537 24.49 -2.04 -27.70
N ASN A 538 23.67 -2.17 -26.64
CA ASN A 538 22.22 -2.12 -26.79
C ASN A 538 21.73 -0.72 -27.21
N ILE A 539 22.33 0.35 -26.70
CA ILE A 539 22.02 1.73 -27.13
C ILE A 539 22.35 1.91 -28.64
N GLN A 540 23.50 1.42 -29.10
CA GLN A 540 23.87 1.47 -30.52
C GLN A 540 22.85 0.74 -31.41
N GLU A 541 22.31 -0.39 -30.97
CA GLU A 541 21.30 -1.15 -31.70
C GLU A 541 19.97 -0.39 -31.81
N ILE A 542 19.57 0.35 -30.75
CA ILE A 542 18.39 1.23 -30.75
C ILE A 542 18.62 2.39 -31.72
N LYS A 543 19.78 3.03 -31.65
CA LYS A 543 20.14 4.18 -32.51
C LYS A 543 20.21 3.79 -34.00
N ALA A 544 20.69 2.58 -34.32
CA ALA A 544 20.69 2.05 -35.68
C ALA A 544 19.27 1.93 -36.28
N ARG A 545 18.22 1.91 -35.44
CA ARG A 545 16.80 1.87 -35.81
C ARG A 545 16.10 3.22 -35.65
N LYS A 546 16.87 4.28 -35.44
CA LYS A 546 16.39 5.66 -35.24
C LYS A 546 15.59 5.86 -33.93
N GLY A 547 15.65 4.93 -32.99
CA GLY A 547 15.01 5.07 -31.69
C GLY A 547 15.57 6.27 -30.91
N LYS A 548 14.70 6.91 -30.11
CA LYS A 548 15.07 8.06 -29.25
C LYS A 548 15.50 7.54 -27.89
N VAL A 549 16.75 7.77 -27.53
CA VAL A 549 17.35 7.28 -26.29
C VAL A 549 17.43 8.39 -25.25
N ILE A 550 16.85 8.14 -24.09
CA ILE A 550 17.02 8.91 -22.85
C ILE A 550 17.89 8.06 -21.94
N ALA A 551 19.17 8.43 -21.79
CA ALA A 551 20.11 7.66 -21.00
C ALA A 551 20.35 8.30 -19.63
N PHE A 552 20.24 7.49 -18.57
CA PHE A 552 20.69 7.85 -17.22
C PHE A 552 22.08 7.28 -17.02
N VAL A 553 23.07 8.15 -16.93
CA VAL A 553 24.50 7.80 -16.96
C VAL A 553 25.20 8.25 -15.69
N THR A 554 26.34 7.64 -15.36
CA THR A 554 27.20 8.15 -14.29
C THR A 554 27.82 9.49 -14.71
N ARG A 555 27.93 10.41 -13.78
CA ARG A 555 28.50 11.76 -13.99
C ARG A 555 29.85 11.69 -14.71
N GLY A 556 30.00 12.52 -15.75
CA GLY A 556 31.20 12.56 -16.57
C GLY A 556 31.27 11.50 -17.67
N ASP A 557 30.22 10.74 -17.92
CA ASP A 557 30.15 9.84 -19.08
C ASP A 557 30.10 10.63 -20.37
N ILE A 558 31.13 10.45 -21.21
CA ILE A 558 31.24 11.12 -22.50
C ILE A 558 30.93 10.22 -23.70
N VAL A 559 30.82 8.92 -23.48
CA VAL A 559 30.63 7.92 -24.56
C VAL A 559 29.16 7.79 -24.89
N ILE A 560 28.34 7.41 -23.90
CA ILE A 560 26.88 7.26 -24.08
C ILE A 560 26.23 8.63 -24.31
N SER A 561 26.69 9.68 -23.61
CA SER A 561 26.19 11.05 -23.79
C SER A 561 26.34 11.60 -25.21
N LYS A 562 27.31 11.11 -26.00
CA LYS A 562 27.44 11.47 -27.42
C LYS A 562 26.48 10.73 -28.35
N ILE A 563 25.96 9.60 -27.93
CA ILE A 563 25.16 8.70 -28.76
C ILE A 563 23.67 8.85 -28.45
N ALA A 564 23.33 9.04 -27.17
CA ALA A 564 21.95 9.24 -26.70
C ALA A 564 21.38 10.57 -27.23
N ASP A 565 20.05 10.65 -27.38
CA ASP A 565 19.38 11.91 -27.75
C ASP A 565 19.29 12.84 -26.53
N CYS A 566 19.23 12.27 -25.33
CA CYS A 566 19.32 12.99 -24.08
C CYS A 566 20.06 12.13 -23.05
N SER A 567 20.94 12.74 -22.28
CA SER A 567 21.65 12.11 -21.16
C SER A 567 21.44 12.88 -19.87
N ILE A 568 21.15 12.15 -18.79
CA ILE A 568 21.00 12.66 -17.44
C ILE A 568 22.11 12.07 -16.58
N GLU A 569 22.98 12.94 -16.06
CA GLU A 569 24.11 12.53 -15.25
C GLU A 569 23.70 12.32 -13.79
N LEU A 570 24.12 11.20 -13.21
CA LEU A 570 23.86 10.81 -11.84
C LEU A 570 25.15 10.69 -11.03
N PRO A 571 25.14 10.93 -9.73
CA PRO A 571 26.31 10.70 -8.89
C PRO A 571 26.75 9.24 -8.94
N GLU A 572 28.06 9.02 -8.94
CA GLU A 572 28.63 7.66 -8.89
C GLU A 572 28.32 7.00 -7.55
N THR A 573 28.00 5.68 -7.58
CA THR A 573 27.83 4.86 -6.39
C THR A 573 28.27 3.41 -6.66
N ILE A 574 28.29 2.57 -5.63
CA ILE A 574 28.58 1.14 -5.76
C ILE A 574 27.40 0.44 -6.47
N GLU A 575 27.69 -0.43 -7.44
CA GLU A 575 26.69 -1.07 -8.32
C GLU A 575 25.47 -1.65 -7.58
N CYS A 576 25.68 -2.29 -6.41
CA CYS A 576 24.59 -2.88 -5.66
C CYS A 576 23.65 -1.83 -5.00
N LEU A 577 24.07 -0.56 -4.91
CA LEU A 577 23.29 0.57 -4.39
C LEU A 577 22.77 1.50 -5.51
N ASP A 578 23.20 1.31 -6.76
CA ASP A 578 22.67 2.02 -7.94
C ASP A 578 21.13 2.13 -7.97
N PRO A 579 20.36 1.09 -7.59
CA PRO A 579 18.90 1.18 -7.56
C PRO A 579 18.35 2.31 -6.71
N LEU A 580 19.02 2.68 -5.62
CA LEU A 580 18.60 3.78 -4.74
C LEU A 580 18.77 5.15 -5.41
N ILE A 581 19.78 5.31 -6.26
CA ILE A 581 20.08 6.55 -6.98
C ILE A 581 19.27 6.64 -8.28
N THR A 582 19.24 5.58 -9.06
CA THR A 582 18.66 5.58 -10.41
C THR A 582 17.12 5.57 -10.41
N THR A 583 16.47 5.15 -9.34
CA THR A 583 14.99 5.16 -9.24
C THR A 583 14.41 6.57 -9.13
N VAL A 584 15.06 7.46 -8.37
CA VAL A 584 14.54 8.80 -8.07
C VAL A 584 14.29 9.63 -9.34
N PRO A 585 15.23 9.73 -10.29
CA PRO A 585 15.00 10.52 -11.49
C PRO A 585 13.96 9.88 -12.43
N LEU A 586 13.78 8.55 -12.40
CA LEU A 586 12.70 7.89 -13.16
C LEU A 586 11.33 8.22 -12.58
N GLN A 587 11.22 8.33 -11.25
CA GLN A 587 9.98 8.77 -10.58
C GLN A 587 9.67 10.23 -10.94
N LEU A 588 10.67 11.13 -10.95
CA LEU A 588 10.52 12.52 -11.36
C LEU A 588 10.10 12.63 -12.83
N LEU A 589 10.73 11.87 -13.73
CA LEU A 589 10.36 11.84 -15.15
C LEU A 589 8.91 11.43 -15.35
N ALA A 590 8.48 10.34 -14.70
CA ALA A 590 7.10 9.87 -14.76
C ALA A 590 6.11 10.91 -14.20
N TYR A 591 6.43 11.52 -13.05
CA TYR A 591 5.66 12.58 -12.42
C TYR A 591 5.45 13.78 -13.36
N HIS A 592 6.53 14.32 -13.91
CA HIS A 592 6.46 15.50 -14.78
C HIS A 592 5.75 15.22 -16.10
N ILE A 593 5.95 14.06 -16.72
CA ILE A 593 5.16 13.66 -17.92
C ILE A 593 3.66 13.63 -17.60
N ALA A 594 3.28 13.05 -16.47
CA ALA A 594 1.87 12.98 -16.06
C ALA A 594 1.27 14.37 -15.78
N VAL A 595 2.00 15.24 -15.08
CA VAL A 595 1.59 16.63 -14.82
C VAL A 595 1.44 17.41 -16.12
N CYS A 596 2.40 17.31 -17.05
CA CYS A 596 2.32 17.95 -18.37
C CYS A 596 1.11 17.47 -19.19
N LYS A 597 0.65 16.24 -18.98
CA LYS A 597 -0.57 15.68 -19.60
C LYS A 597 -1.85 16.05 -18.85
N GLY A 598 -1.75 16.80 -17.73
CA GLY A 598 -2.92 17.21 -16.92
C GLY A 598 -3.55 16.05 -16.12
N MET A 599 -2.77 15.02 -15.80
CA MET A 599 -3.26 13.84 -15.07
C MET A 599 -3.21 14.08 -13.55
N ASP A 600 -4.13 13.46 -12.80
CA ASP A 600 -4.10 13.42 -11.33
C ASP A 600 -3.06 12.38 -10.90
N VAL A 601 -1.90 12.84 -10.42
CA VAL A 601 -0.78 11.97 -10.03
C VAL A 601 -0.95 11.36 -8.64
N ASP A 602 -1.74 11.98 -7.77
CA ASP A 602 -2.00 11.47 -6.41
C ASP A 602 -3.10 10.41 -6.39
N GLN A 603 -4.10 10.56 -7.29
CA GLN A 603 -5.27 9.69 -7.39
C GLN A 603 -5.52 9.29 -8.84
N PRO A 604 -4.62 8.50 -9.46
CA PRO A 604 -4.80 8.07 -10.85
C PRO A 604 -6.01 7.14 -10.98
N ARG A 605 -6.75 7.28 -12.10
CA ARG A 605 -7.94 6.48 -12.36
C ARG A 605 -7.66 4.98 -12.28
N ASN A 606 -8.64 4.20 -11.82
CA ASN A 606 -8.60 2.74 -11.76
C ASN A 606 -7.50 2.15 -10.87
N LEU A 607 -6.90 2.93 -9.98
CA LEU A 607 -5.89 2.45 -9.03
C LEU A 607 -6.28 2.83 -7.60
N ALA A 608 -5.98 1.95 -6.68
CA ALA A 608 -6.06 2.19 -5.25
C ALA A 608 -4.69 1.98 -4.60
N LYS A 609 -4.39 2.69 -3.51
CA LYS A 609 -3.08 2.62 -2.83
C LYS A 609 -2.73 1.21 -2.36
N SER A 610 -3.71 0.42 -1.97
CA SER A 610 -3.50 -0.95 -1.51
C SER A 610 -4.72 -1.81 -1.86
N VAL A 611 -4.50 -3.03 -2.32
CA VAL A 611 -5.53 -4.01 -2.65
C VAL A 611 -5.67 -4.96 -1.46
N THR A 612 -6.78 -4.84 -0.72
CA THR A 612 -7.05 -5.64 0.51
C THR A 612 -8.17 -6.64 0.34
N VAL A 613 -8.68 -6.77 -0.87
CA VAL A 613 -9.69 -7.74 -1.28
C VAL A 613 -9.27 -8.33 -2.62
N GLU A 614 -9.72 -9.50 -2.91
CA GLU A 614 -9.51 -10.20 -4.17
C GLU A 614 -10.62 -9.91 -5.17
#